data_a334d8df680b53e332e6d82033595fdf
#
_entry.id   a334d8df680b53e332e6d82033595fdf
#
_cell.length_a   1.000
_cell.length_b   1.000
_cell.length_c   1.000
_cell.angle_alpha   90.00
_cell.angle_beta   90.00
_cell.angle_gamma   90.00
#
_symmetry.space_group_name_H-M   'P 1'
#
loop_
_entity.id
_entity.type
_entity.pdbx_description
1 polymer ?
#
loop_
_entity_poly.entity_id
_entity_poly.type
_entity_poly.pdbx_seq_one_letter_code
_entity_poly.pdbx_strand_id
1 'polypeptide(L)'
;MDFYTESLKKHKKYSGKLETVSKVPLENRDDLSTYYSPGVAEPCREIAKDKSKVYDYTLKANTIAVISDGTAVLGLGDIGPEAGLPVMEGKCVLFKRFAGINAFPIVLNTKNVEEIIATIKHIAPTFGGINLEDISAPRCFEIEERLKSELDIPVMHDDQHGTAIVCLAGIINGLKITNKKKEDVKIIVNGVGAAGVAITKLLLLYGIKDIIMVDSVGTIHPGRKDLNPVKEMLTNITNTACLLNPNSSECIIGGLAEAVKGRDIFIGVSAPGVLTQDMVRSMNKDPMIFAMANPTPEIMPELAYEAGAKIVATGRSDYPNQLNNVLVFPGIFKGALKNKVRMITDDMKLKAAENLANFVKNPIPEKIIPSPFEPGVVDCVASAIRNG
;
A
#
# COMPACT_ATOMS: atom_id res chain seq x y z
N MET A 1 20.54 18.50 4.04
CA MET A 1 21.11 17.27 4.67
C MET A 1 21.13 16.18 3.62
N ASP A 2 22.24 15.51 3.39
CA ASP A 2 22.26 14.32 2.52
C ASP A 2 21.73 13.11 3.28
N PHE A 3 20.47 12.78 3.04
CA PHE A 3 19.80 11.66 3.72
C PHE A 3 20.40 10.30 3.38
N TYR A 4 21.00 10.12 2.20
CA TYR A 4 21.61 8.85 1.79
C TYR A 4 22.86 8.54 2.63
N THR A 5 23.78 9.50 2.71
CA THR A 5 25.01 9.35 3.55
C THR A 5 24.67 9.19 5.03
N GLU A 6 23.69 9.97 5.54
CA GLU A 6 23.29 9.88 6.94
C GLU A 6 22.60 8.54 7.25
N SER A 7 21.81 8.01 6.33
CA SER A 7 21.16 6.69 6.45
C SER A 7 22.21 5.59 6.61
N LEU A 8 23.24 5.54 5.74
CA LEU A 8 24.31 4.54 5.84
C LEU A 8 25.03 4.60 7.19
N LYS A 9 25.38 5.81 7.67
CA LYS A 9 26.03 5.99 8.97
C LYS A 9 25.16 5.46 10.12
N LYS A 10 23.85 5.77 10.11
CA LYS A 10 22.93 5.34 11.17
C LYS A 10 22.69 3.84 11.16
N HIS A 11 22.47 3.23 9.98
CA HIS A 11 22.31 1.78 9.89
C HIS A 11 23.55 1.04 10.41
N LYS A 12 24.75 1.51 10.05
CA LYS A 12 26.00 0.93 10.57
C LYS A 12 26.15 1.13 12.09
N LYS A 13 25.80 2.33 12.60
CA LYS A 13 25.91 2.66 14.03
C LYS A 13 25.03 1.75 14.91
N TYR A 14 23.80 1.50 14.48
CA TYR A 14 22.83 0.73 15.27
C TYR A 14 22.80 -0.75 14.93
N SER A 15 23.51 -1.21 13.89
CA SER A 15 23.51 -2.61 13.43
C SER A 15 22.08 -3.13 13.16
N GLY A 16 21.29 -2.35 12.42
CA GLY A 16 19.87 -2.57 12.21
C GLY A 16 19.00 -1.58 12.98
N LYS A 17 17.68 -1.73 12.90
CA LYS A 17 16.69 -0.79 13.47
C LYS A 17 15.80 -1.40 14.54
N LEU A 18 15.93 -2.72 14.75
CA LEU A 18 15.05 -3.49 15.64
C LEU A 18 15.87 -4.19 16.71
N GLU A 19 15.25 -4.33 17.88
CA GLU A 19 15.71 -5.15 18.97
C GLU A 19 14.52 -5.89 19.61
N THR A 20 14.79 -6.99 20.29
CA THR A 20 13.79 -7.73 21.06
C THR A 20 13.96 -7.42 22.53
N VAL A 21 12.91 -6.95 23.19
CA VAL A 21 12.88 -6.60 24.60
C VAL A 21 11.87 -7.47 25.33
N SER A 22 12.28 -8.02 26.48
CA SER A 22 11.38 -8.75 27.37
C SER A 22 10.33 -7.81 27.98
N LYS A 23 9.07 -8.27 28.06
CA LYS A 23 7.98 -7.59 28.77
C LYS A 23 7.92 -7.95 30.24
N VAL A 24 8.58 -9.03 30.63
CA VAL A 24 8.49 -9.61 31.97
C VAL A 24 9.87 -9.59 32.63
N PRO A 25 9.94 -9.45 33.97
CA PRO A 25 11.18 -9.59 34.69
C PRO A 25 11.66 -11.05 34.65
N LEU A 26 12.96 -11.26 34.75
CA LEU A 26 13.59 -12.56 34.97
C LEU A 26 14.79 -12.35 35.89
N GLU A 27 14.51 -12.07 37.18
CA GLU A 27 15.51 -11.62 38.14
C GLU A 27 15.79 -12.67 39.22
N ASN A 28 14.88 -13.65 39.40
CA ASN A 28 14.97 -14.64 40.46
C ASN A 28 14.38 -16.00 40.03
N ARG A 29 14.45 -17.00 40.94
CA ARG A 29 13.95 -18.36 40.68
C ARG A 29 12.44 -18.42 40.52
N ASP A 30 11.70 -17.57 41.21
CA ASP A 30 10.23 -17.55 41.11
C ASP A 30 9.79 -17.03 39.76
N ASP A 31 10.46 -16.01 39.23
CA ASP A 31 10.26 -15.54 37.88
C ASP A 31 10.55 -16.65 36.85
N LEU A 32 11.70 -17.34 36.99
CA LEU A 32 12.05 -18.45 36.11
C LEU A 32 11.02 -19.56 36.15
N SER A 33 10.54 -19.90 37.36
CA SER A 33 9.51 -20.93 37.56
C SER A 33 8.15 -20.53 36.99
N THR A 34 7.81 -19.27 37.06
CA THR A 34 6.57 -18.69 36.54
C THR A 34 6.56 -18.57 35.02
N TYR A 35 7.59 -17.95 34.46
CA TYR A 35 7.63 -17.61 33.04
C TYR A 35 8.23 -18.70 32.15
N TYR A 36 8.90 -19.70 32.75
CA TYR A 36 9.46 -20.83 32.05
C TYR A 36 9.02 -22.15 32.72
N SER A 37 9.92 -22.94 33.29
CA SER A 37 9.58 -24.25 33.83
C SER A 37 9.44 -24.20 35.35
N PRO A 38 8.32 -24.69 35.94
CA PRO A 38 7.22 -25.45 35.33
C PRO A 38 6.00 -24.61 34.90
N GLY A 39 5.90 -23.34 35.29
CA GLY A 39 4.70 -22.50 35.17
C GLY A 39 4.15 -22.37 33.75
N VAL A 40 5.03 -22.26 32.75
CA VAL A 40 4.67 -22.12 31.32
C VAL A 40 3.82 -23.29 30.79
N ALA A 41 3.85 -24.44 31.47
CA ALA A 41 3.02 -25.56 31.07
C ALA A 41 1.50 -25.28 31.16
N GLU A 42 1.07 -24.35 32.02
CA GLU A 42 -0.37 -24.08 32.21
C GLU A 42 -0.96 -23.28 31.02
N PRO A 43 -0.40 -22.13 30.55
CA PRO A 43 -0.88 -21.51 29.32
C PRO A 43 -0.79 -22.45 28.13
N CYS A 44 0.20 -23.34 28.02
CA CYS A 44 0.25 -24.36 26.96
C CYS A 44 -0.96 -25.30 27.00
N ARG A 45 -1.35 -25.78 28.18
CA ARG A 45 -2.53 -26.65 28.38
C ARG A 45 -3.82 -25.93 27.99
N GLU A 46 -3.94 -24.67 28.40
CA GLU A 46 -5.12 -23.86 28.12
C GLU A 46 -5.28 -23.61 26.61
N ILE A 47 -4.18 -23.29 25.90
CA ILE A 47 -4.19 -23.13 24.45
C ILE A 47 -4.48 -24.45 23.73
N ALA A 48 -3.96 -25.60 24.26
CA ALA A 48 -4.23 -26.90 23.69
C ALA A 48 -5.71 -27.30 23.80
N LYS A 49 -6.40 -26.91 24.88
CA LYS A 49 -7.85 -27.10 25.07
C LYS A 49 -8.67 -26.17 24.17
N ASP A 50 -8.24 -24.90 24.01
CA ASP A 50 -8.93 -23.89 23.25
C ASP A 50 -7.91 -23.00 22.52
N LYS A 51 -7.76 -23.24 21.19
CA LYS A 51 -6.80 -22.51 20.35
C LYS A 51 -7.00 -20.99 20.33
N SER A 52 -8.21 -20.50 20.60
CA SER A 52 -8.47 -19.07 20.63
C SER A 52 -7.70 -18.34 21.73
N LYS A 53 -7.35 -19.04 22.82
CA LYS A 53 -6.57 -18.50 23.94
C LYS A 53 -5.12 -18.17 23.60
N VAL A 54 -4.63 -18.57 22.41
CA VAL A 54 -3.31 -18.14 21.91
C VAL A 54 -3.20 -16.60 21.86
N TYR A 55 -4.30 -15.92 21.61
CA TYR A 55 -4.35 -14.45 21.61
C TYR A 55 -4.27 -13.85 23.02
N ASP A 56 -4.68 -14.59 24.05
CA ASP A 56 -4.65 -14.11 25.44
C ASP A 56 -3.27 -14.30 26.08
N TYR A 57 -2.58 -15.39 25.72
CA TYR A 57 -1.37 -15.82 26.42
C TYR A 57 -0.06 -15.65 25.63
N THR A 58 -0.13 -15.19 24.36
CA THR A 58 1.08 -15.07 23.54
C THR A 58 1.17 -13.71 22.84
N LEU A 59 2.34 -13.48 22.22
CA LEU A 59 2.60 -12.30 21.41
C LEU A 59 1.71 -12.18 20.15
N LYS A 60 1.03 -13.27 19.76
CA LYS A 60 0.16 -13.31 18.56
C LYS A 60 -0.90 -12.22 18.55
N ALA A 61 -1.42 -11.84 19.72
CA ALA A 61 -2.45 -10.80 19.84
C ALA A 61 -2.05 -9.44 19.23
N ASN A 62 -0.76 -9.11 19.24
CA ASN A 62 -0.26 -7.80 18.83
C ASN A 62 1.02 -7.89 17.98
N THR A 63 1.13 -8.93 17.15
CA THR A 63 2.34 -9.17 16.35
C THR A 63 1.99 -9.60 14.95
N ILE A 64 2.69 -9.01 13.96
CA ILE A 64 2.56 -9.35 12.55
C ILE A 64 3.91 -9.76 11.95
N ALA A 65 3.87 -10.50 10.84
CA ALA A 65 5.02 -10.71 9.98
C ALA A 65 5.00 -9.70 8.82
N VAL A 66 6.12 -9.07 8.53
CA VAL A 66 6.38 -8.29 7.32
C VAL A 66 7.21 -9.16 6.39
N ILE A 67 6.61 -9.64 5.30
CA ILE A 67 7.20 -10.69 4.46
C ILE A 67 7.49 -10.15 3.06
N SER A 68 8.71 -10.40 2.58
CA SER A 68 9.19 -9.99 1.26
C SER A 68 10.05 -11.06 0.63
N ASP A 69 10.12 -11.09 -0.71
CA ASP A 69 11.14 -11.83 -1.46
C ASP A 69 12.17 -10.87 -2.12
N GLY A 70 12.04 -9.58 -1.89
CA GLY A 70 12.96 -8.55 -2.37
C GLY A 70 12.91 -8.29 -3.89
N THR A 71 11.80 -8.65 -4.56
CA THR A 71 11.69 -8.54 -6.04
C THR A 71 11.10 -7.24 -6.56
N ALA A 72 10.63 -6.35 -5.67
CA ALA A 72 10.04 -5.06 -6.06
C ALA A 72 10.38 -3.93 -5.08
N VAL A 73 11.63 -3.90 -4.61
CA VAL A 73 12.07 -3.00 -3.53
C VAL A 73 12.20 -1.57 -4.03
N LEU A 74 11.30 -0.69 -3.59
CA LEU A 74 11.27 0.74 -3.96
C LEU A 74 11.43 0.93 -5.49
N GLY A 75 12.17 1.93 -5.92
CA GLY A 75 12.56 2.12 -7.32
C GLY A 75 13.79 1.32 -7.77
N LEU A 76 14.31 0.42 -6.90
CA LEU A 76 15.50 -0.39 -7.17
C LEU A 76 15.18 -1.72 -7.89
N GLY A 77 13.91 -2.16 -7.83
CA GLY A 77 13.47 -3.40 -8.47
C GLY A 77 13.86 -4.66 -7.71
N ASP A 78 14.28 -5.69 -8.46
CA ASP A 78 14.67 -7.00 -7.94
C ASP A 78 16.12 -6.97 -7.44
N ILE A 79 16.29 -6.71 -6.15
CA ILE A 79 17.61 -6.64 -5.50
C ILE A 79 17.87 -7.80 -4.53
N GLY A 80 16.88 -8.69 -4.39
CA GLY A 80 16.97 -9.87 -3.53
C GLY A 80 16.62 -9.62 -2.06
N PRO A 81 16.42 -10.70 -1.31
CA PRO A 81 15.87 -10.64 0.04
C PRO A 81 16.79 -9.92 1.04
N GLU A 82 18.10 -10.20 1.04
CA GLU A 82 19.03 -9.57 1.98
C GLU A 82 19.12 -8.06 1.78
N ALA A 83 19.14 -7.59 0.52
CA ALA A 83 19.20 -6.18 0.21
C ALA A 83 17.87 -5.46 0.49
N GLY A 84 16.74 -6.19 0.49
CA GLY A 84 15.42 -5.69 0.90
C GLY A 84 15.25 -5.58 2.42
N LEU A 85 16.03 -6.30 3.22
CA LEU A 85 15.87 -6.35 4.68
C LEU A 85 15.87 -4.98 5.36
N PRO A 86 16.70 -3.99 5.00
CA PRO A 86 16.64 -2.67 5.61
C PRO A 86 15.28 -1.96 5.41
N VAL A 87 14.58 -2.20 4.31
CA VAL A 87 13.24 -1.65 4.06
C VAL A 87 12.22 -2.34 4.98
N MET A 88 12.30 -3.67 5.09
CA MET A 88 11.41 -4.46 5.96
C MET A 88 11.57 -4.09 7.44
N GLU A 89 12.81 -3.88 7.91
CA GLU A 89 13.04 -3.33 9.26
C GLU A 89 12.41 -1.94 9.42
N GLY A 90 12.54 -1.08 8.41
CA GLY A 90 11.89 0.23 8.40
C GLY A 90 10.38 0.12 8.56
N LYS A 91 9.74 -0.79 7.81
CA LYS A 91 8.30 -1.08 7.92
C LYS A 91 7.93 -1.52 9.35
N CYS A 92 8.72 -2.40 9.96
CA CYS A 92 8.50 -2.83 11.34
C CYS A 92 8.60 -1.69 12.37
N VAL A 93 9.57 -0.77 12.18
CA VAL A 93 9.68 0.44 13.02
C VAL A 93 8.43 1.31 12.91
N LEU A 94 7.87 1.48 11.68
CA LEU A 94 6.66 2.25 11.46
C LEU A 94 5.44 1.61 12.14
N PHE A 95 5.28 0.29 12.06
CA PHE A 95 4.24 -0.45 12.81
C PHE A 95 4.35 -0.21 14.32
N LYS A 96 5.56 -0.32 14.85
CA LYS A 96 5.78 -0.11 16.29
C LYS A 96 5.50 1.32 16.71
N ARG A 97 6.05 2.29 15.95
CA ARG A 97 5.97 3.72 16.29
C ARG A 97 4.55 4.25 16.21
N PHE A 98 3.81 3.91 15.16
CA PHE A 98 2.51 4.53 14.87
C PHE A 98 1.32 3.74 15.42
N ALA A 99 1.42 2.41 15.47
CA ALA A 99 0.32 1.55 15.91
C ALA A 99 0.57 0.79 17.22
N GLY A 100 1.79 0.80 17.75
CA GLY A 100 2.15 -0.01 18.92
C GLY A 100 2.24 -1.52 18.63
N ILE A 101 2.18 -1.91 17.35
CA ILE A 101 2.22 -3.31 16.91
C ILE A 101 3.68 -3.78 16.87
N ASN A 102 3.94 -4.98 17.37
CA ASN A 102 5.21 -5.66 17.13
C ASN A 102 5.19 -6.23 15.70
N ALA A 103 6.28 -6.05 14.98
CA ALA A 103 6.41 -6.59 13.63
C ALA A 103 7.80 -7.21 13.45
N PHE A 104 7.85 -8.35 12.75
CA PHE A 104 9.09 -9.05 12.46
C PHE A 104 9.33 -9.07 10.94
N PRO A 105 10.50 -8.63 10.45
CA PRO A 105 10.87 -8.73 9.06
C PRO A 105 11.24 -10.18 8.75
N ILE A 106 10.64 -10.73 7.70
CA ILE A 106 10.93 -12.09 7.22
C ILE A 106 11.16 -11.99 5.71
N VAL A 107 12.41 -12.15 5.30
CA VAL A 107 12.78 -12.15 3.88
C VAL A 107 12.99 -13.57 3.41
N LEU A 108 12.43 -13.91 2.25
CA LEU A 108 12.41 -15.27 1.69
C LEU A 108 13.34 -15.36 0.49
N ASN A 109 14.30 -16.27 0.53
CA ASN A 109 15.19 -16.54 -0.60
C ASN A 109 14.54 -17.51 -1.61
N THR A 110 13.36 -17.14 -2.09
CA THR A 110 12.67 -17.86 -3.16
C THR A 110 11.70 -16.95 -3.89
N LYS A 111 11.52 -17.19 -5.20
CA LYS A 111 10.50 -16.54 -6.06
C LYS A 111 9.37 -17.49 -6.44
N ASN A 112 9.42 -18.72 -5.95
CA ASN A 112 8.41 -19.74 -6.22
C ASN A 112 7.16 -19.47 -5.38
N VAL A 113 6.00 -19.30 -6.04
CA VAL A 113 4.73 -18.97 -5.40
C VAL A 113 4.32 -20.01 -4.37
N GLU A 114 4.47 -21.31 -4.69
CA GLU A 114 4.09 -22.41 -3.80
C GLU A 114 4.97 -22.43 -2.54
N GLU A 115 6.28 -22.22 -2.70
CA GLU A 115 7.21 -22.17 -1.55
C GLU A 115 6.94 -20.98 -0.65
N ILE A 116 6.65 -19.79 -1.23
CA ILE A 116 6.28 -18.60 -0.47
C ILE A 116 5.01 -18.86 0.33
N ILE A 117 3.94 -19.36 -0.32
CA ILE A 117 2.66 -19.64 0.34
C ILE A 117 2.83 -20.70 1.43
N ALA A 118 3.52 -21.81 1.14
CA ALA A 118 3.75 -22.87 2.12
C ALA A 118 4.54 -22.35 3.34
N THR A 119 5.60 -21.57 3.11
CA THR A 119 6.40 -20.99 4.20
C THR A 119 5.56 -20.07 5.08
N ILE A 120 4.78 -19.18 4.48
CA ILE A 120 3.92 -18.24 5.23
C ILE A 120 2.88 -19.02 6.06
N LYS A 121 2.27 -20.07 5.50
CA LYS A 121 1.32 -20.91 6.24
C LYS A 121 1.96 -21.60 7.44
N HIS A 122 3.20 -22.08 7.30
CA HIS A 122 3.90 -22.76 8.39
C HIS A 122 4.27 -21.82 9.54
N ILE A 123 4.58 -20.55 9.28
CA ILE A 123 4.91 -19.56 10.32
C ILE A 123 3.70 -18.79 10.87
N ALA A 124 2.56 -18.82 10.17
CA ALA A 124 1.34 -18.09 10.54
C ALA A 124 0.83 -18.34 11.99
N PRO A 125 1.01 -19.52 12.61
CA PRO A 125 0.60 -19.73 14.00
C PRO A 125 1.16 -18.69 14.98
N THR A 126 2.33 -18.13 14.75
CA THR A 126 2.98 -17.12 15.60
C THR A 126 2.35 -15.72 15.48
N PHE A 127 1.77 -15.40 14.33
CA PHE A 127 1.37 -14.03 13.99
C PHE A 127 -0.13 -13.83 14.00
N GLY A 128 -0.56 -12.61 14.38
CA GLY A 128 -1.93 -12.17 14.30
C GLY A 128 -2.33 -11.59 12.94
N GLY A 129 -1.35 -11.37 12.06
CA GLY A 129 -1.56 -10.89 10.69
C GLY A 129 -0.29 -10.94 9.85
N ILE A 130 -0.44 -10.85 8.53
CA ILE A 130 0.64 -10.91 7.55
C ILE A 130 0.59 -9.64 6.68
N ASN A 131 1.66 -8.86 6.69
CA ASN A 131 1.91 -7.80 5.73
C ASN A 131 2.87 -8.33 4.65
N LEU A 132 2.38 -8.47 3.43
CA LEU A 132 3.22 -8.75 2.27
C LEU A 132 3.79 -7.42 1.76
N GLU A 133 5.07 -7.40 1.39
CA GLU A 133 5.80 -6.19 1.01
C GLU A 133 6.80 -6.50 -0.11
N ASP A 134 6.94 -5.57 -1.07
CA ASP A 134 7.97 -5.61 -2.11
C ASP A 134 8.02 -6.93 -2.92
N ILE A 135 6.87 -7.59 -3.11
CA ILE A 135 6.71 -8.77 -3.96
C ILE A 135 6.19 -8.32 -5.33
N SER A 136 6.93 -8.65 -6.40
CA SER A 136 6.61 -8.17 -7.74
C SER A 136 5.32 -8.76 -8.32
N ALA A 137 4.60 -7.91 -9.09
CA ALA A 137 3.51 -8.38 -9.95
C ALA A 137 4.05 -9.23 -11.12
N PRO A 138 3.29 -10.24 -11.62
CA PRO A 138 1.92 -10.58 -11.20
C PRO A 138 1.83 -11.52 -9.99
N ARG A 139 2.94 -12.09 -9.49
CA ARG A 139 2.97 -13.10 -8.41
C ARG A 139 2.31 -12.63 -7.12
N CYS A 140 2.49 -11.35 -6.77
CA CYS A 140 1.92 -10.78 -5.55
C CYS A 140 0.40 -10.91 -5.48
N PHE A 141 -0.31 -10.88 -6.61
CA PHE A 141 -1.77 -11.02 -6.66
C PHE A 141 -2.21 -12.42 -6.24
N GLU A 142 -1.59 -13.45 -6.84
CA GLU A 142 -1.89 -14.86 -6.55
C GLU A 142 -1.53 -15.20 -5.10
N ILE A 143 -0.35 -14.79 -4.65
CA ILE A 143 0.13 -15.04 -3.28
C ILE A 143 -0.85 -14.46 -2.25
N GLU A 144 -1.25 -13.20 -2.43
CA GLU A 144 -2.18 -12.55 -1.50
C GLU A 144 -3.55 -13.21 -1.52
N GLU A 145 -4.13 -13.46 -2.68
CA GLU A 145 -5.47 -14.03 -2.81
C GLU A 145 -5.56 -15.41 -2.19
N ARG A 146 -4.59 -16.27 -2.45
CA ARG A 146 -4.53 -17.62 -1.87
C ARG A 146 -4.33 -17.58 -0.36
N LEU A 147 -3.42 -16.77 0.15
CA LEU A 147 -3.21 -16.64 1.59
C LEU A 147 -4.45 -16.10 2.32
N LYS A 148 -5.18 -15.14 1.74
CA LYS A 148 -6.46 -14.68 2.28
C LYS A 148 -7.51 -15.77 2.39
N SER A 149 -7.54 -16.69 1.45
CA SER A 149 -8.50 -17.82 1.46
C SER A 149 -8.08 -18.94 2.39
N GLU A 150 -6.78 -19.16 2.57
CA GLU A 150 -6.20 -20.32 3.26
C GLU A 150 -5.81 -20.03 4.73
N LEU A 151 -5.76 -18.78 5.17
CA LEU A 151 -5.43 -18.37 6.55
C LEU A 151 -6.61 -17.79 7.30
N ASP A 152 -6.61 -17.98 8.63
CA ASP A 152 -7.62 -17.42 9.54
C ASP A 152 -7.19 -16.09 10.18
N ILE A 153 -6.13 -15.47 9.65
CA ILE A 153 -5.60 -14.17 10.07
C ILE A 153 -5.57 -13.20 8.87
N PRO A 154 -5.65 -11.88 9.10
CA PRO A 154 -5.63 -10.90 8.02
C PRO A 154 -4.30 -10.95 7.25
N VAL A 155 -4.41 -10.96 5.93
CA VAL A 155 -3.29 -10.84 4.98
C VAL A 155 -3.55 -9.60 4.12
N MET A 156 -2.54 -8.77 3.93
CA MET A 156 -2.60 -7.60 3.05
C MET A 156 -1.25 -7.35 2.40
N HIS A 157 -1.25 -7.14 1.08
CA HIS A 157 -0.09 -6.65 0.35
C HIS A 157 -0.14 -5.12 0.33
N ASP A 158 0.78 -4.48 1.05
CA ASP A 158 0.72 -3.04 1.31
C ASP A 158 0.96 -2.19 0.05
N ASP A 159 1.87 -2.61 -0.83
CA ASP A 159 2.11 -1.91 -2.11
C ASP A 159 0.88 -1.86 -3.00
N GLN A 160 -0.02 -2.83 -2.88
CA GLN A 160 -1.32 -2.79 -3.54
C GLN A 160 -2.29 -1.87 -2.78
N HIS A 161 -2.64 -2.26 -1.56
CA HIS A 161 -3.81 -1.73 -0.87
C HIS A 161 -3.52 -0.48 -0.05
N GLY A 162 -2.35 -0.38 0.59
CA GLY A 162 -1.96 0.84 1.30
C GLY A 162 -1.83 2.02 0.35
N THR A 163 -1.18 1.78 -0.79
CA THR A 163 -1.02 2.79 -1.85
C THR A 163 -2.37 3.19 -2.47
N ALA A 164 -3.26 2.21 -2.73
CA ALA A 164 -4.58 2.51 -3.28
C ALA A 164 -5.45 3.35 -2.32
N ILE A 165 -5.44 3.01 -1.03
CA ILE A 165 -6.22 3.71 0.00
C ILE A 165 -5.74 5.15 0.17
N VAL A 166 -4.43 5.39 0.28
CA VAL A 166 -3.91 6.76 0.43
C VAL A 166 -4.13 7.61 -0.81
N CYS A 167 -3.99 7.01 -2.01
CA CYS A 167 -4.27 7.66 -3.27
C CYS A 167 -5.75 8.09 -3.37
N LEU A 168 -6.69 7.19 -3.09
CA LEU A 168 -8.12 7.48 -3.07
C LEU A 168 -8.46 8.57 -2.04
N ALA A 169 -7.86 8.54 -0.85
CA ALA A 169 -8.07 9.58 0.16
C ALA A 169 -7.66 10.97 -0.34
N GLY A 170 -6.50 11.07 -1.01
CA GLY A 170 -6.05 12.29 -1.66
C GLY A 170 -7.01 12.77 -2.75
N ILE A 171 -7.50 11.84 -3.59
CA ILE A 171 -8.45 12.14 -4.67
C ILE A 171 -9.77 12.66 -4.10
N ILE A 172 -10.32 12.06 -3.04
CA ILE A 172 -11.57 12.52 -2.40
C ILE A 172 -11.46 14.00 -2.01
N ASN A 173 -10.36 14.41 -1.42
CA ASN A 173 -10.14 15.82 -1.04
C ASN A 173 -9.81 16.71 -2.25
N GLY A 174 -9.09 16.19 -3.23
CA GLY A 174 -8.83 16.89 -4.49
C GLY A 174 -10.12 17.19 -5.26
N LEU A 175 -11.08 16.27 -5.29
CA LEU A 175 -12.41 16.48 -5.90
C LEU A 175 -13.19 17.60 -5.19
N LYS A 176 -13.12 17.67 -3.85
CA LYS A 176 -13.75 18.77 -3.09
C LYS A 176 -13.14 20.12 -3.46
N ILE A 177 -11.82 20.23 -3.56
CA ILE A 177 -11.10 21.48 -3.88
C ILE A 177 -11.39 21.94 -5.31
N THR A 178 -11.40 21.02 -6.26
CA THR A 178 -11.62 21.32 -7.68
C THR A 178 -13.10 21.39 -8.06
N ASN A 179 -14.00 21.11 -7.11
CA ASN A 179 -15.47 21.03 -7.31
C ASN A 179 -15.86 20.10 -8.47
N LYS A 180 -15.11 18.99 -8.64
CA LYS A 180 -15.41 17.96 -9.65
C LYS A 180 -16.15 16.81 -9.00
N LYS A 181 -17.10 16.22 -9.74
CA LYS A 181 -17.86 15.06 -9.28
C LYS A 181 -17.13 13.78 -9.67
N LYS A 182 -17.13 12.77 -8.80
CA LYS A 182 -16.46 11.50 -9.04
C LYS A 182 -17.00 10.74 -10.27
N GLU A 183 -18.26 10.96 -10.62
CA GLU A 183 -18.91 10.33 -11.77
C GLU A 183 -18.44 10.90 -13.12
N ASP A 184 -17.96 12.15 -13.13
CA ASP A 184 -17.64 12.92 -14.33
C ASP A 184 -16.15 13.04 -14.60
N VAL A 185 -15.29 12.71 -13.60
CA VAL A 185 -13.83 12.85 -13.75
C VAL A 185 -13.23 11.77 -14.62
N LYS A 186 -12.22 12.17 -15.39
CA LYS A 186 -11.45 11.34 -16.29
C LYS A 186 -10.06 11.12 -15.72
N ILE A 187 -9.71 9.88 -15.44
CA ILE A 187 -8.45 9.51 -14.79
C ILE A 187 -7.54 8.76 -15.76
N ILE A 188 -6.25 9.03 -15.67
CA ILE A 188 -5.20 8.20 -16.25
C ILE A 188 -4.32 7.63 -15.15
N VAL A 189 -4.09 6.30 -15.20
CA VAL A 189 -3.16 5.58 -14.33
C VAL A 189 -1.98 5.11 -15.16
N ASN A 190 -0.81 5.68 -14.92
CA ASN A 190 0.43 5.30 -15.58
C ASN A 190 1.23 4.34 -14.70
N GLY A 191 1.25 3.08 -15.11
CA GLY A 191 1.82 1.94 -14.38
C GLY A 191 0.79 0.85 -14.13
N VAL A 192 1.08 -0.38 -14.60
CA VAL A 192 0.20 -1.55 -14.52
C VAL A 192 0.84 -2.64 -13.63
N GLY A 193 1.56 -2.19 -12.61
CA GLY A 193 2.10 -3.02 -11.54
C GLY A 193 1.09 -3.21 -10.38
N ALA A 194 1.60 -3.70 -9.25
CA ALA A 194 0.80 -3.97 -8.05
C ALA A 194 -0.04 -2.76 -7.61
N ALA A 195 0.57 -1.59 -7.47
CA ALA A 195 -0.11 -0.36 -7.07
C ALA A 195 -1.15 0.10 -8.09
N GLY A 196 -0.78 0.19 -9.38
CA GLY A 196 -1.70 0.70 -10.41
C GLY A 196 -2.96 -0.12 -10.58
N VAL A 197 -2.84 -1.44 -10.52
CA VAL A 197 -4.00 -2.37 -10.56
C VAL A 197 -4.90 -2.17 -9.34
N ALA A 198 -4.33 -2.08 -8.15
CA ALA A 198 -5.10 -1.91 -6.92
C ALA A 198 -5.77 -0.54 -6.83
N ILE A 199 -5.06 0.54 -7.22
CA ILE A 199 -5.62 1.89 -7.31
C ILE A 199 -6.83 1.88 -8.25
N THR A 200 -6.68 1.35 -9.45
CA THR A 200 -7.74 1.31 -10.45
C THR A 200 -8.99 0.58 -9.94
N LYS A 201 -8.80 -0.61 -9.34
CA LYS A 201 -9.91 -1.38 -8.77
C LYS A 201 -10.62 -0.60 -7.66
N LEU A 202 -9.88 0.04 -6.76
CA LEU A 202 -10.47 0.80 -5.66
C LEU A 202 -11.21 2.07 -6.13
N LEU A 203 -10.68 2.75 -7.17
CA LEU A 203 -11.34 3.90 -7.78
C LEU A 203 -12.67 3.52 -8.46
N LEU A 204 -12.70 2.39 -9.17
CA LEU A 204 -13.93 1.85 -9.77
C LEU A 204 -14.97 1.51 -8.70
N LEU A 205 -14.56 0.86 -7.61
CA LEU A 205 -15.42 0.58 -6.45
C LEU A 205 -15.96 1.85 -5.78
N TYR A 206 -15.15 2.92 -5.73
CA TYR A 206 -15.58 4.22 -5.21
C TYR A 206 -16.62 4.90 -6.13
N GLY A 207 -16.76 4.46 -7.39
CA GLY A 207 -17.74 4.93 -8.36
C GLY A 207 -17.18 5.86 -9.44
N ILE A 208 -15.87 5.96 -9.59
CA ILE A 208 -15.22 6.61 -10.73
C ILE A 208 -15.31 5.66 -11.93
N LYS A 209 -15.71 6.17 -13.11
CA LYS A 209 -16.04 5.33 -14.26
C LYS A 209 -15.06 5.44 -15.41
N ASP A 210 -14.53 6.64 -15.70
CA ASP A 210 -13.62 6.87 -16.84
C ASP A 210 -12.18 6.79 -16.39
N ILE A 211 -11.60 5.59 -16.49
CA ILE A 211 -10.21 5.31 -16.17
C ILE A 211 -9.52 4.69 -17.38
N ILE A 212 -8.36 5.24 -17.75
CA ILE A 212 -7.44 4.64 -18.72
C ILE A 212 -6.16 4.24 -17.99
N MET A 213 -5.68 3.03 -18.27
CA MET A 213 -4.38 2.57 -17.79
C MET A 213 -3.36 2.55 -18.93
N VAL A 214 -2.12 2.91 -18.59
CA VAL A 214 -0.98 2.92 -19.53
C VAL A 214 0.19 2.18 -18.90
N ASP A 215 0.85 1.34 -19.69
CA ASP A 215 2.14 0.76 -19.35
C ASP A 215 3.24 1.25 -20.31
N SER A 216 4.43 0.66 -20.27
CA SER A 216 5.57 1.04 -21.12
C SER A 216 5.34 0.85 -22.63
N VAL A 217 4.33 0.08 -23.00
CA VAL A 217 3.97 -0.16 -24.42
C VAL A 217 2.87 0.80 -24.89
N GLY A 218 1.98 1.23 -23.99
CA GLY A 218 0.86 2.13 -24.29
C GLY A 218 -0.38 1.82 -23.48
N THR A 219 -1.52 2.33 -23.95
CA THR A 219 -2.82 2.13 -23.30
C THR A 219 -3.22 0.65 -23.22
N ILE A 220 -3.86 0.29 -22.12
CA ILE A 220 -4.50 -1.03 -21.98
C ILE A 220 -5.86 -0.96 -22.67
N HIS A 221 -6.07 -1.81 -23.68
CA HIS A 221 -7.31 -1.87 -24.47
C HIS A 221 -7.53 -3.26 -25.06
N PRO A 222 -8.76 -3.64 -25.41
CA PRO A 222 -9.05 -4.88 -26.12
C PRO A 222 -8.30 -4.98 -27.45
N GLY A 223 -7.82 -6.19 -27.79
CA GLY A 223 -7.10 -6.43 -29.06
C GLY A 223 -5.59 -6.15 -29.04
N ARG A 224 -5.07 -5.64 -27.92
CA ARG A 224 -3.62 -5.57 -27.70
C ARG A 224 -3.04 -6.98 -27.49
N LYS A 225 -1.92 -7.32 -28.14
CA LYS A 225 -1.41 -8.71 -28.22
C LYS A 225 -0.47 -9.13 -27.08
N ASP A 226 0.08 -8.19 -26.33
CA ASP A 226 1.11 -8.41 -25.29
C ASP A 226 0.55 -8.39 -23.87
N LEU A 227 -0.70 -8.79 -23.69
CA LEU A 227 -1.38 -8.77 -22.40
C LEU A 227 -1.14 -10.07 -21.63
N ASN A 228 -0.77 -9.95 -20.36
CA ASN A 228 -0.86 -11.04 -19.41
C ASN A 228 -2.29 -11.12 -18.83
N PRO A 229 -2.65 -12.19 -18.10
CA PRO A 229 -4.03 -12.36 -17.59
C PRO A 229 -4.58 -11.18 -16.77
N VAL A 230 -3.72 -10.50 -16.01
CA VAL A 230 -4.13 -9.31 -15.23
C VAL A 230 -4.45 -8.14 -16.16
N LYS A 231 -3.61 -7.89 -17.18
CA LYS A 231 -3.86 -6.85 -18.16
C LYS A 231 -5.08 -7.15 -19.04
N GLU A 232 -5.32 -8.42 -19.37
CA GLU A 232 -6.55 -8.85 -20.06
C GLU A 232 -7.79 -8.52 -19.24
N MET A 233 -7.79 -8.86 -17.95
CA MET A 233 -8.90 -8.48 -17.06
C MET A 233 -9.13 -6.95 -17.04
N LEU A 234 -8.05 -6.16 -17.06
CA LEU A 234 -8.13 -4.69 -17.05
C LEU A 234 -8.77 -4.12 -18.33
N THR A 235 -8.64 -4.77 -19.49
CA THR A 235 -9.32 -4.33 -20.72
C THR A 235 -10.83 -4.31 -20.60
N ASN A 236 -11.40 -5.11 -19.69
CA ASN A 236 -12.84 -5.19 -19.46
C ASN A 236 -13.38 -4.11 -18.51
N ILE A 237 -12.51 -3.43 -17.78
CA ILE A 237 -12.92 -2.47 -16.74
C ILE A 237 -12.29 -1.08 -16.90
N THR A 238 -11.36 -0.91 -17.82
CA THR A 238 -10.72 0.38 -18.13
C THR A 238 -10.77 0.65 -19.62
N ASN A 239 -10.68 1.94 -20.04
CA ASN A 239 -10.80 2.35 -21.44
C ASN A 239 -12.03 1.68 -22.12
N THR A 240 -13.15 1.64 -21.40
CA THR A 240 -14.33 0.85 -21.77
C THR A 240 -15.01 1.31 -23.06
N ALA A 241 -14.74 2.53 -23.51
CA ALA A 241 -15.17 3.00 -24.84
C ALA A 241 -14.65 2.09 -25.96
N CYS A 242 -13.45 1.52 -25.82
CA CYS A 242 -12.88 0.59 -26.79
C CYS A 242 -13.63 -0.75 -26.86
N LEU A 243 -14.28 -1.19 -25.78
CA LEU A 243 -15.13 -2.39 -25.78
C LEU A 243 -16.43 -2.15 -26.57
N LEU A 244 -16.99 -0.95 -26.43
CA LEU A 244 -18.26 -0.60 -27.05
C LEU A 244 -18.08 -0.30 -28.56
N ASN A 245 -17.05 0.48 -28.90
CA ASN A 245 -16.72 0.83 -30.28
C ASN A 245 -15.22 1.15 -30.39
N PRO A 246 -14.39 0.23 -30.91
CA PRO A 246 -12.95 0.44 -31.09
C PRO A 246 -12.59 1.62 -32.00
N ASN A 247 -13.53 2.07 -32.85
CA ASN A 247 -13.35 3.23 -33.74
C ASN A 247 -13.90 4.53 -33.15
N SER A 248 -14.38 4.53 -31.91
CA SER A 248 -14.83 5.73 -31.22
C SER A 248 -13.67 6.68 -30.93
N SER A 249 -13.88 7.97 -31.03
CA SER A 249 -12.94 9.00 -30.56
C SER A 249 -12.68 8.93 -29.03
N GLU A 250 -13.53 8.25 -28.30
CA GLU A 250 -13.38 8.02 -26.85
C GLU A 250 -12.53 6.77 -26.54
N CYS A 251 -12.34 5.87 -27.51
CA CYS A 251 -11.40 4.76 -27.43
C CYS A 251 -9.97 5.27 -27.63
N ILE A 252 -9.23 5.37 -26.58
CA ILE A 252 -7.89 5.94 -26.62
C ILE A 252 -6.86 4.82 -26.81
N ILE A 253 -6.22 4.81 -27.97
CA ILE A 253 -5.12 3.91 -28.32
C ILE A 253 -3.88 4.76 -28.58
N GLY A 254 -2.80 4.48 -27.88
CA GLY A 254 -1.55 5.22 -28.01
C GLY A 254 -0.70 5.19 -26.75
N GLY A 255 0.30 6.07 -26.69
CA GLY A 255 1.17 6.24 -25.54
C GLY A 255 0.58 7.14 -24.45
N LEU A 256 1.43 7.48 -23.48
CA LEU A 256 1.04 8.37 -22.37
C LEU A 256 0.61 9.76 -22.88
N ALA A 257 1.28 10.29 -23.89
CA ALA A 257 1.00 11.63 -24.44
C ALA A 257 -0.40 11.75 -25.05
N GLU A 258 -0.88 10.68 -25.69
CA GLU A 258 -2.25 10.61 -26.22
C GLU A 258 -3.27 10.41 -25.09
N ALA A 259 -2.95 9.52 -24.16
CA ALA A 259 -3.87 9.09 -23.12
C ALA A 259 -4.12 10.18 -22.06
N VAL A 260 -3.18 11.08 -21.81
CA VAL A 260 -3.30 12.14 -20.80
C VAL A 260 -4.15 13.34 -21.27
N LYS A 261 -4.34 13.51 -22.58
CA LYS A 261 -5.11 14.64 -23.14
C LYS A 261 -6.54 14.63 -22.62
N GLY A 262 -6.98 15.79 -22.13
CA GLY A 262 -8.35 15.95 -21.62
C GLY A 262 -8.67 15.10 -20.39
N ARG A 263 -7.68 14.64 -19.62
CA ARG A 263 -7.88 13.98 -18.33
C ARG A 263 -7.86 15.00 -17.20
N ASP A 264 -8.55 14.67 -16.11
CA ASP A 264 -8.63 15.51 -14.91
C ASP A 264 -7.57 15.16 -13.89
N ILE A 265 -7.21 13.87 -13.81
CA ILE A 265 -6.31 13.33 -12.80
C ILE A 265 -5.29 12.43 -13.49
N PHE A 266 -4.01 12.70 -13.24
CA PHE A 266 -2.89 11.80 -13.53
C PHE A 266 -2.45 11.09 -12.25
N ILE A 267 -2.32 9.77 -12.32
CA ILE A 267 -1.78 8.93 -11.25
C ILE A 267 -0.60 8.16 -11.81
N GLY A 268 0.60 8.49 -11.33
CA GLY A 268 1.86 7.85 -11.72
C GLY A 268 2.32 6.87 -10.63
N VAL A 269 2.54 5.62 -11.02
CA VAL A 269 3.15 4.54 -10.23
C VAL A 269 4.09 3.74 -11.13
N SER A 270 4.96 4.45 -11.85
CA SER A 270 5.75 3.90 -12.95
C SER A 270 7.23 4.26 -12.86
N ALA A 271 7.69 5.14 -13.72
CA ALA A 271 9.09 5.51 -13.86
C ALA A 271 9.30 7.03 -13.75
N PRO A 272 10.47 7.48 -13.28
CA PRO A 272 10.75 8.91 -13.13
C PRO A 272 10.74 9.66 -14.47
N GLY A 273 10.23 10.91 -14.43
CA GLY A 273 10.36 11.87 -15.54
C GLY A 273 9.51 11.58 -16.78
N VAL A 274 8.56 10.65 -16.73
CA VAL A 274 7.74 10.25 -17.90
C VAL A 274 6.62 11.24 -18.21
N LEU A 275 6.20 12.07 -17.26
CA LEU A 275 5.18 13.11 -17.48
C LEU A 275 5.83 14.45 -17.77
N THR A 276 5.58 15.02 -18.95
CA THR A 276 6.13 16.32 -19.34
C THR A 276 5.19 17.47 -19.01
N GLN A 277 5.71 18.71 -18.96
CA GLN A 277 4.89 19.91 -18.77
C GLN A 277 3.83 20.08 -19.86
N ASP A 278 4.16 19.73 -21.14
CA ASP A 278 3.19 19.83 -22.25
C ASP A 278 2.05 18.82 -22.09
N MET A 279 2.34 17.62 -21.57
CA MET A 279 1.32 16.66 -21.22
C MET A 279 0.39 17.23 -20.14
N VAL A 280 0.92 17.85 -19.08
CA VAL A 280 0.10 18.50 -18.03
C VAL A 280 -0.76 19.63 -18.62
N ARG A 281 -0.19 20.47 -19.50
CA ARG A 281 -0.94 21.55 -20.18
C ARG A 281 -2.07 21.03 -21.09
N SER A 282 -1.97 19.78 -21.58
CA SER A 282 -2.99 19.14 -22.42
C SER A 282 -4.16 18.55 -21.63
N MET A 283 -4.06 18.51 -20.29
CA MET A 283 -5.11 18.02 -19.40
C MET A 283 -6.27 19.02 -19.31
N ASN A 284 -7.36 18.60 -18.68
CA ASN A 284 -8.50 19.46 -18.37
C ASN A 284 -8.12 20.56 -17.38
N LYS A 285 -8.98 21.58 -17.28
CA LYS A 285 -8.83 22.66 -16.30
C LYS A 285 -8.69 22.11 -14.88
N ASP A 286 -7.82 22.76 -14.10
CA ASP A 286 -7.50 22.41 -12.70
C ASP A 286 -7.07 20.93 -12.55
N PRO A 287 -6.03 20.46 -13.29
CA PRO A 287 -5.61 19.08 -13.24
C PRO A 287 -4.95 18.74 -11.90
N MET A 288 -5.13 17.48 -11.48
CA MET A 288 -4.51 16.91 -10.29
C MET A 288 -3.42 15.92 -10.69
N ILE A 289 -2.23 16.06 -10.14
CA ILE A 289 -1.05 15.24 -10.46
C ILE A 289 -0.62 14.48 -9.22
N PHE A 290 -0.80 13.15 -9.24
CA PHE A 290 -0.32 12.23 -8.21
C PHE A 290 0.88 11.47 -8.77
N ALA A 291 2.08 12.04 -8.64
CA ALA A 291 3.32 11.46 -9.16
C ALA A 291 4.05 10.69 -8.05
N MET A 292 3.75 9.39 -7.92
CA MET A 292 4.11 8.59 -6.76
C MET A 292 5.35 7.71 -6.95
N ALA A 293 6.01 7.74 -8.10
CA ALA A 293 7.27 7.02 -8.30
C ALA A 293 8.35 7.50 -7.30
N ASN A 294 9.09 6.55 -6.73
CA ASN A 294 10.16 6.82 -5.77
C ASN A 294 11.50 6.23 -6.28
N PRO A 295 12.65 6.89 -6.00
CA PRO A 295 12.82 8.15 -5.25
C PRO A 295 12.55 9.42 -6.07
N THR A 296 12.42 9.31 -7.40
CA THR A 296 12.15 10.45 -8.30
C THR A 296 10.77 10.28 -8.90
N PRO A 297 9.89 11.30 -8.79
CA PRO A 297 8.52 11.23 -9.31
C PRO A 297 8.48 11.30 -10.86
N GLU A 298 7.32 10.97 -11.43
CA GLU A 298 7.05 11.06 -12.88
C GLU A 298 7.19 12.48 -13.43
N ILE A 299 6.97 13.49 -12.61
CA ILE A 299 7.25 14.91 -12.85
C ILE A 299 7.60 15.56 -11.51
N MET A 300 8.56 16.46 -11.49
CA MET A 300 8.86 17.26 -10.30
C MET A 300 7.71 18.23 -10.00
N PRO A 301 7.34 18.43 -8.72
CA PRO A 301 6.21 19.27 -8.34
C PRO A 301 6.26 20.68 -8.91
N GLU A 302 7.43 21.31 -8.93
CA GLU A 302 7.64 22.65 -9.45
C GLU A 302 7.23 22.71 -10.93
N LEU A 303 7.67 21.74 -11.74
CA LEU A 303 7.36 21.66 -13.18
C LEU A 303 5.87 21.41 -13.42
N ALA A 304 5.23 20.61 -12.55
CA ALA A 304 3.79 20.36 -12.65
C ALA A 304 2.98 21.63 -12.34
N TYR A 305 3.34 22.38 -11.29
CA TYR A 305 2.70 23.67 -10.96
C TYR A 305 2.92 24.72 -12.07
N GLU A 306 4.13 24.85 -12.61
CA GLU A 306 4.42 25.71 -13.75
C GLU A 306 3.59 25.37 -15.00
N ALA A 307 3.25 24.10 -15.18
CA ALA A 307 2.40 23.63 -16.25
C ALA A 307 0.89 23.80 -16.00
N GLY A 308 0.51 24.32 -14.82
CA GLY A 308 -0.88 24.65 -14.46
C GLY A 308 -1.59 23.59 -13.61
N ALA A 309 -0.87 22.65 -13.01
CA ALA A 309 -1.47 21.71 -12.06
C ALA A 309 -2.10 22.44 -10.86
N LYS A 310 -3.32 22.07 -10.50
CA LYS A 310 -4.03 22.65 -9.35
C LYS A 310 -3.60 22.01 -8.04
N ILE A 311 -3.35 20.70 -8.07
CA ILE A 311 -2.93 19.91 -6.92
C ILE A 311 -1.80 19.00 -7.38
N VAL A 312 -0.72 18.96 -6.62
CA VAL A 312 0.37 18.01 -6.82
C VAL A 312 0.60 17.24 -5.54
N ALA A 313 0.73 15.92 -5.67
CA ALA A 313 1.06 15.02 -4.58
C ALA A 313 2.14 14.03 -5.05
N THR A 314 3.03 13.64 -4.15
CA THR A 314 4.14 12.71 -4.44
C THR A 314 4.29 11.67 -3.35
N GLY A 315 5.11 10.64 -3.59
CA GLY A 315 5.52 9.68 -2.54
C GLY A 315 6.56 10.24 -1.56
N ARG A 316 7.17 11.40 -1.87
CA ARG A 316 8.30 11.98 -1.11
C ARG A 316 7.84 12.75 0.11
N SER A 317 8.61 12.61 1.21
CA SER A 317 8.32 13.29 2.49
C SER A 317 8.79 14.75 2.55
N ASP A 318 9.61 15.19 1.59
CA ASP A 318 10.15 16.54 1.50
C ASP A 318 9.27 17.50 0.67
N TYR A 319 8.11 17.03 0.20
CA TYR A 319 7.09 17.81 -0.50
C TYR A 319 5.75 17.79 0.24
N PRO A 320 4.89 18.81 0.03
CA PRO A 320 3.49 18.75 0.47
C PRO A 320 2.75 17.54 -0.12
N ASN A 321 1.66 17.13 0.55
CA ASN A 321 0.80 16.04 0.07
C ASN A 321 1.56 14.72 -0.15
N GLN A 322 2.33 14.28 0.84
CA GLN A 322 2.99 12.99 0.77
C GLN A 322 1.97 11.85 0.74
N LEU A 323 1.81 11.21 -0.40
CA LEU A 323 1.02 9.99 -0.56
C LEU A 323 1.88 8.77 -0.24
N ASN A 324 1.92 8.42 1.03
CA ASN A 324 2.71 7.30 1.53
C ASN A 324 1.80 6.33 2.28
N ASN A 325 1.96 5.04 2.02
CA ASN A 325 1.21 3.97 2.64
C ASN A 325 1.36 3.90 4.18
N VAL A 326 2.37 4.57 4.75
CA VAL A 326 2.52 4.74 6.21
C VAL A 326 1.30 5.38 6.89
N LEU A 327 0.52 6.16 6.15
CA LEU A 327 -0.75 6.72 6.63
C LEU A 327 -1.85 5.66 6.82
N VAL A 328 -1.67 4.48 6.24
CA VAL A 328 -2.71 3.47 6.06
C VAL A 328 -2.39 2.18 6.81
N PHE A 329 -1.30 1.47 6.45
CA PHE A 329 -1.07 0.11 6.91
C PHE A 329 -1.01 -0.04 8.44
N PRO A 330 -0.44 0.91 9.23
CA PRO A 330 -0.44 0.75 10.68
C PRO A 330 -1.86 0.75 11.26
N GLY A 331 -2.73 1.62 10.74
CA GLY A 331 -4.13 1.71 11.13
C GLY A 331 -4.93 0.48 10.73
N ILE A 332 -4.75 -0.01 9.51
CA ILE A 332 -5.40 -1.23 9.02
C ILE A 332 -5.12 -2.41 9.96
N PHE A 333 -3.85 -2.70 10.23
CA PHE A 333 -3.48 -3.82 11.10
C PHE A 333 -3.84 -3.58 12.56
N LYS A 334 -3.79 -2.32 13.06
CA LYS A 334 -4.30 -1.99 14.41
C LYS A 334 -5.77 -2.34 14.56
N GLY A 335 -6.60 -1.94 13.60
CA GLY A 335 -8.02 -2.28 13.59
C GLY A 335 -8.25 -3.78 13.45
N ALA A 336 -7.53 -4.44 12.55
CA ALA A 336 -7.68 -5.88 12.30
C ALA A 336 -7.33 -6.73 13.53
N LEU A 337 -6.22 -6.46 14.19
CA LEU A 337 -5.81 -7.16 15.41
C LEU A 337 -6.79 -6.89 16.56
N LYS A 338 -7.15 -5.61 16.80
CA LYS A 338 -8.06 -5.22 17.87
C LYS A 338 -9.44 -5.89 17.77
N ASN A 339 -9.96 -5.95 16.54
CA ASN A 339 -11.31 -6.47 16.28
C ASN A 339 -11.32 -7.93 15.81
N LYS A 340 -10.15 -8.61 15.84
CA LYS A 340 -9.98 -10.01 15.38
C LYS A 340 -10.59 -10.24 13.99
N VAL A 341 -10.32 -9.29 13.07
CA VAL A 341 -10.79 -9.35 11.68
C VAL A 341 -9.98 -10.39 10.93
N ARG A 342 -10.65 -11.37 10.32
CA ARG A 342 -10.00 -12.41 9.51
C ARG A 342 -9.57 -11.90 8.14
N MET A 343 -10.40 -11.07 7.51
CA MET A 343 -10.20 -10.59 6.14
C MET A 343 -10.44 -9.09 6.05
N ILE A 344 -9.48 -8.35 5.49
CA ILE A 344 -9.63 -6.93 5.18
C ILE A 344 -10.40 -6.82 3.86
N THR A 345 -11.68 -6.44 3.95
CA THR A 345 -12.59 -6.36 2.80
C THR A 345 -12.41 -5.06 2.01
N ASP A 346 -12.96 -5.02 0.79
CA ASP A 346 -12.94 -3.83 -0.05
C ASP A 346 -13.75 -2.68 0.57
N ASP A 347 -14.86 -2.97 1.24
CA ASP A 347 -15.65 -1.97 1.98
C ASP A 347 -14.83 -1.35 3.13
N MET A 348 -14.04 -2.15 3.85
CA MET A 348 -13.13 -1.63 4.87
C MET A 348 -12.07 -0.71 4.27
N LYS A 349 -11.53 -1.05 3.10
CA LYS A 349 -10.54 -0.23 2.37
C LYS A 349 -11.14 1.10 1.91
N LEU A 350 -12.35 1.07 1.32
CA LEU A 350 -13.09 2.28 0.95
C LEU A 350 -13.34 3.17 2.17
N LYS A 351 -13.82 2.57 3.25
CA LYS A 351 -14.08 3.29 4.49
C LYS A 351 -12.82 3.88 5.11
N ALA A 352 -11.70 3.17 5.03
CA ALA A 352 -10.40 3.68 5.49
C ALA A 352 -9.96 4.91 4.67
N ALA A 353 -10.12 4.88 3.36
CA ALA A 353 -9.83 6.02 2.49
C ALA A 353 -10.73 7.23 2.79
N GLU A 354 -12.04 7.01 2.96
CA GLU A 354 -12.98 8.06 3.36
C GLU A 354 -12.66 8.67 4.73
N ASN A 355 -12.35 7.82 5.71
CA ASN A 355 -11.99 8.28 7.05
C ASN A 355 -10.71 9.12 7.00
N LEU A 356 -9.68 8.66 6.26
CA LEU A 356 -8.43 9.38 6.11
C LEU A 356 -8.62 10.72 5.39
N ALA A 357 -9.43 10.77 4.33
CA ALA A 357 -9.78 12.01 3.64
C ALA A 357 -10.51 12.99 4.57
N ASN A 358 -11.51 12.50 5.31
CA ASN A 358 -12.32 13.31 6.22
C ASN A 358 -11.58 13.75 7.49
N PHE A 359 -10.40 13.18 7.76
CA PHE A 359 -9.52 13.65 8.82
C PHE A 359 -9.05 15.09 8.57
N VAL A 360 -8.80 15.44 7.30
CA VAL A 360 -8.51 16.83 6.88
C VAL A 360 -9.83 17.60 6.74
N LYS A 361 -10.18 18.40 7.75
CA LYS A 361 -11.49 19.09 7.80
C LYS A 361 -11.67 20.15 6.71
N ASN A 362 -10.64 20.91 6.40
CA ASN A 362 -10.66 21.97 5.38
C ASN A 362 -9.48 21.72 4.41
N PRO A 363 -9.64 20.84 3.41
CA PRO A 363 -8.56 20.56 2.49
C PRO A 363 -8.25 21.79 1.61
N ILE A 364 -6.97 22.02 1.38
CA ILE A 364 -6.43 23.04 0.46
C ILE A 364 -5.43 22.35 -0.50
N PRO A 365 -5.07 22.98 -1.62
CA PRO A 365 -4.17 22.35 -2.60
C PRO A 365 -2.87 21.79 -2.03
N GLU A 366 -2.33 22.44 -0.99
CA GLU A 366 -1.08 22.05 -0.32
C GLU A 366 -1.30 21.07 0.85
N LYS A 367 -2.56 20.77 1.22
CA LYS A 367 -2.91 19.83 2.29
C LYS A 367 -4.19 19.05 1.96
N ILE A 368 -4.08 18.04 1.09
CA ILE A 368 -5.17 17.09 0.78
C ILE A 368 -5.13 15.83 1.65
N ILE A 369 -4.02 15.57 2.33
CA ILE A 369 -3.79 14.41 3.17
C ILE A 369 -3.13 14.85 4.49
N PRO A 370 -3.39 14.17 5.64
CA PRO A 370 -2.72 14.51 6.89
C PRO A 370 -1.25 14.06 6.89
N SER A 371 -0.47 14.59 7.83
CA SER A 371 0.86 14.03 8.13
C SER A 371 0.72 12.73 8.95
N PRO A 372 1.59 11.73 8.75
CA PRO A 372 1.58 10.52 9.58
C PRO A 372 1.88 10.81 11.07
N PHE A 373 2.44 11.97 11.37
CA PHE A 373 2.73 12.40 12.73
C PHE A 373 1.57 13.14 13.42
N GLU A 374 0.48 13.42 12.70
CA GLU A 374 -0.72 14.03 13.31
C GLU A 374 -1.41 13.04 14.26
N PRO A 375 -1.67 13.42 15.52
CA PRO A 375 -2.34 12.53 16.48
C PRO A 375 -3.72 12.10 15.99
N GLY A 376 -4.01 10.80 16.09
CA GLY A 376 -5.31 10.25 15.74
C GLY A 376 -5.45 9.73 14.30
N VAL A 377 -4.49 9.97 13.41
CA VAL A 377 -4.53 9.47 12.02
C VAL A 377 -4.64 7.94 11.99
N VAL A 378 -3.81 7.25 12.75
CA VAL A 378 -3.82 5.77 12.83
C VAL A 378 -5.15 5.25 13.36
N ASP A 379 -5.71 5.89 14.39
CA ASP A 379 -6.99 5.48 14.97
C ASP A 379 -8.17 5.76 14.03
N CYS A 380 -8.08 6.85 13.27
CA CYS A 380 -9.05 7.18 12.23
C CYS A 380 -9.14 6.07 11.16
N VAL A 381 -7.99 5.59 10.67
CA VAL A 381 -7.94 4.46 9.73
C VAL A 381 -8.38 3.16 10.41
N ALA A 382 -7.89 2.88 11.62
CA ALA A 382 -8.24 1.67 12.37
C ALA A 382 -9.75 1.53 12.63
N SER A 383 -10.45 2.64 12.80
CA SER A 383 -11.91 2.65 13.02
C SER A 383 -12.72 2.08 11.85
N ALA A 384 -12.15 2.04 10.65
CA ALA A 384 -12.78 1.44 9.48
C ALA A 384 -12.71 -0.10 9.46
N ILE A 385 -11.79 -0.69 10.23
CA ILE A 385 -11.47 -2.12 10.17
C ILE A 385 -12.16 -2.85 11.31
N ARG A 386 -13.35 -3.35 11.06
CA ARG A 386 -14.19 -4.07 12.03
C ARG A 386 -15.14 -5.02 11.30
N ASN A 387 -15.46 -6.12 11.94
CA ASN A 387 -16.53 -7.00 11.46
C ASN A 387 -17.85 -6.21 11.43
N GLY A 388 -18.62 -6.40 10.36
CA GLY A 388 -19.92 -5.76 10.15
C GLY A 388 -20.98 -6.26 11.13
#